data_8c0b0406f0ff16cc61ffff1d295f32c1
#
_entry.id   8c0b0406f0ff16cc61ffff1d295f32c1
#
_cell.length_a   1.000
_cell.length_b   1.000
_cell.length_c   1.000
_cell.angle_alpha   90.00
_cell.angle_beta   90.00
_cell.angle_gamma   90.00
#
_symmetry.space_group_name_H-M   'P 1'
#
loop_
_entity.id
_entity.type
_entity.pdbx_description
1 polymer ?
#
loop_
_entity_poly.entity_id
_entity_poly.type
_entity_poly.pdbx_seq_one_letter_code
_entity_poly.pdbx_strand_id
1 'polypeptide(L)'
;MAGGTHLPDMTVISPVYDEGRPIFFVASRGHHADIGGIQPGSMPSFSKVLEEEGAAIESFKIVKDGEFQEEAITEIMTNQTGVNPLIRGTRNLSDNISDFKAQVAANNRGIMLVKQLIHEYSLPYVQAQMSYI
;
A
#
# COMPACT_ATOMS: atom_id res chain seq x y z
N MET A 1 2.82 10.65 -11.14
CA MET A 1 3.20 10.36 -9.75
C MET A 1 4.17 11.42 -9.29
N ALA A 2 3.98 11.96 -8.09
CA ALA A 2 4.85 12.99 -7.57
C ALA A 2 5.61 12.47 -6.35
N GLY A 3 6.94 12.37 -6.45
CA GLY A 3 7.83 12.30 -5.30
C GLY A 3 8.09 10.91 -4.66
N GLY A 4 7.89 9.81 -5.37
CA GLY A 4 8.38 8.50 -4.90
C GLY A 4 9.85 8.29 -5.24
N THR A 5 10.58 7.51 -4.42
CA THR A 5 11.98 7.15 -4.69
C THR A 5 12.08 5.95 -5.63
N HIS A 6 11.20 4.96 -5.49
CA HIS A 6 11.10 3.75 -6.30
C HIS A 6 9.76 3.06 -6.10
N LEU A 7 9.24 2.39 -7.13
CA LEU A 7 7.91 1.78 -7.14
C LEU A 7 7.70 0.63 -6.14
N PRO A 8 8.70 -0.22 -5.80
CA PRO A 8 8.51 -1.31 -4.84
C PRO A 8 8.08 -0.87 -3.43
N ASP A 9 8.21 0.41 -3.08
CA ASP A 9 7.74 0.97 -1.80
C ASP A 9 6.21 1.15 -1.80
N MET A 10 5.49 0.06 -1.57
CA MET A 10 4.03 0.07 -1.51
C MET A 10 3.54 0.65 -0.19
N THR A 11 2.59 1.57 -0.26
CA THR A 11 1.99 2.18 0.94
C THR A 11 0.51 1.83 1.03
N VAL A 12 0.12 1.18 2.11
CA VAL A 12 -1.28 0.91 2.44
C VAL A 12 -1.75 1.96 3.45
N ILE A 13 -2.85 2.64 3.14
CA ILE A 13 -3.45 3.68 3.98
C ILE A 13 -4.85 3.21 4.39
N SER A 14 -5.16 3.33 5.68
CA SER A 14 -6.46 2.93 6.24
C SER A 14 -7.04 4.06 7.09
N PRO A 15 -8.32 4.45 6.87
CA PRO A 15 -8.98 5.45 7.67
C PRO A 15 -9.36 4.91 9.06
N VAL A 16 -9.24 5.74 10.07
CA VAL A 16 -9.82 5.53 11.40
C VAL A 16 -11.13 6.30 11.46
N TYR A 17 -12.23 5.58 11.61
CA TYR A 17 -13.57 6.18 11.67
C TYR A 17 -14.05 6.36 13.10
N ASP A 18 -14.73 7.50 13.32
CA ASP A 18 -15.56 7.78 14.47
C ASP A 18 -16.90 8.35 13.99
N GLU A 19 -18.03 7.83 14.46
CA GLU A 19 -19.39 8.22 14.05
C GLU A 19 -19.57 8.34 12.51
N GLY A 20 -18.97 7.41 11.76
CA GLY A 20 -19.06 7.36 10.29
C GLY A 20 -18.19 8.38 9.54
N ARG A 21 -17.35 9.15 10.23
CA ARG A 21 -16.41 10.10 9.63
C ARG A 21 -14.97 9.66 9.85
N PRO A 22 -14.10 9.78 8.84
CA PRO A 22 -12.68 9.52 9.03
C PRO A 22 -12.08 10.65 9.89
N ILE A 23 -11.46 10.27 11.00
CA ILE A 23 -10.85 11.22 11.97
C ILE A 23 -9.33 11.18 11.94
N PHE A 24 -8.75 10.04 11.58
CA PHE A 24 -7.31 9.85 11.37
C PHE A 24 -7.07 8.87 10.22
N PHE A 25 -5.83 8.79 9.79
CA PHE A 25 -5.36 7.76 8.87
C PHE A 25 -4.14 7.08 9.47
N VAL A 26 -4.07 5.77 9.33
CA VAL A 26 -2.87 4.98 9.60
C VAL A 26 -2.29 4.48 8.30
N ALA A 27 -0.98 4.41 8.22
CA ALA A 27 -0.30 3.96 7.02
C ALA A 27 0.83 3.01 7.38
N SER A 28 1.03 2.01 6.54
CA SER A 28 2.20 1.15 6.54
C SER A 28 2.86 1.18 5.16
N ARG A 29 4.18 1.27 5.14
CA ARG A 29 4.99 1.18 3.94
C ARG A 29 5.85 -0.06 3.99
N GLY A 30 5.80 -0.88 2.94
CA GLY A 30 6.62 -2.06 2.76
C GLY A 30 7.36 -1.99 1.43
N HIS A 31 8.64 -2.37 1.43
CA HIS A 31 9.40 -2.59 0.20
C HIS A 31 9.15 -4.02 -0.27
N HIS A 32 8.43 -4.16 -1.39
CA HIS A 32 8.16 -5.46 -1.99
C HIS A 32 9.38 -5.94 -2.78
N ALA A 33 9.73 -7.22 -2.62
CA ALA A 33 10.94 -7.79 -3.21
C ALA A 33 10.95 -7.79 -4.75
N ASP A 34 9.78 -7.86 -5.37
CA ASP A 34 9.59 -7.80 -6.83
C ASP A 34 8.15 -7.37 -7.13
N ILE A 35 7.98 -6.42 -8.01
CA ILE A 35 6.66 -5.95 -8.48
C ILE A 35 6.56 -5.98 -10.01
N GLY A 36 7.44 -6.74 -10.67
CA GLY A 36 7.48 -6.86 -12.13
C GLY A 36 8.47 -5.90 -12.80
N GLY A 37 8.13 -5.47 -14.00
CA GLY A 37 9.00 -4.63 -14.83
C GLY A 37 10.06 -5.43 -15.58
N ILE A 38 11.06 -4.72 -16.12
CA ILE A 38 12.10 -5.30 -17.01
C ILE A 38 13.21 -6.02 -16.25
N GLN A 39 13.37 -5.76 -14.95
CA GLN A 39 14.44 -6.33 -14.14
C GLN A 39 13.90 -6.97 -12.87
N PRO A 40 14.40 -8.16 -12.46
CA PRO A 40 14.10 -8.73 -11.14
C PRO A 40 14.46 -7.74 -10.01
N GLY A 41 13.59 -7.67 -8.99
CA GLY A 41 13.73 -6.70 -7.91
C GLY A 41 13.17 -5.31 -8.23
N SER A 42 12.67 -5.10 -9.47
CA SER A 42 11.91 -3.90 -9.87
C SER A 42 12.61 -2.56 -9.62
N MET A 43 13.94 -2.54 -9.73
CA MET A 43 14.77 -1.34 -9.57
C MET A 43 15.79 -1.21 -10.72
N PRO A 44 15.33 -1.12 -11.97
CA PRO A 44 16.24 -0.95 -13.12
C PRO A 44 16.86 0.45 -13.10
N SER A 45 18.20 0.50 -13.16
CA SER A 45 18.93 1.79 -13.20
C SER A 45 18.86 2.53 -14.54
N PHE A 46 18.29 1.89 -15.55
CA PHE A 46 18.22 2.37 -16.93
C PHE A 46 16.81 2.48 -17.49
N SER A 47 15.79 2.38 -16.62
CA SER A 47 14.38 2.58 -17.02
C SER A 47 14.17 3.99 -17.60
N LYS A 48 13.34 4.07 -18.63
CA LYS A 48 12.97 5.32 -19.30
C LYS A 48 11.50 5.69 -19.13
N VAL A 49 10.69 4.69 -18.81
CA VAL A 49 9.25 4.83 -18.58
C VAL A 49 8.85 4.05 -17.34
N LEU A 50 7.76 4.47 -16.72
CA LEU A 50 7.32 3.93 -15.42
C LEU A 50 6.98 2.43 -15.47
N GLU A 51 6.42 1.98 -16.57
CA GLU A 51 6.05 0.57 -16.80
C GLU A 51 7.26 -0.37 -16.76
N GLU A 52 8.45 0.13 -17.06
CA GLU A 52 9.69 -0.65 -16.99
C GLU A 52 10.11 -0.92 -15.54
N GLU A 53 9.62 -0.15 -14.57
CA GLU A 53 9.93 -0.31 -13.15
C GLU A 53 8.99 -1.30 -12.44
N GLY A 54 7.83 -1.61 -13.03
CA GLY A 54 6.88 -2.59 -12.48
C GLY A 54 5.48 -2.05 -12.28
N ALA A 55 4.70 -2.68 -11.39
CA ALA A 55 3.32 -2.33 -11.13
C ALA A 55 3.20 -0.96 -10.46
N ALA A 56 2.61 0.00 -11.19
CA ALA A 56 2.27 1.31 -10.68
C ALA A 56 0.82 1.34 -10.22
N ILE A 57 0.59 1.49 -8.91
CA ILE A 57 -0.73 1.54 -8.31
C ILE A 57 -1.01 2.98 -7.86
N GLU A 58 -1.89 3.70 -8.57
CA GLU A 58 -2.24 5.08 -8.20
C GLU A 58 -3.24 5.14 -7.05
N SER A 59 -4.31 4.36 -7.15
CA SER A 59 -5.28 4.19 -6.06
C SER A 59 -6.03 2.87 -6.26
N PHE A 60 -5.97 2.01 -5.25
CA PHE A 60 -6.65 0.73 -5.28
C PHE A 60 -7.20 0.41 -3.88
N LYS A 61 -8.47 0.01 -3.81
CA LYS A 61 -9.06 -0.44 -2.55
C LYS A 61 -8.69 -1.90 -2.30
N ILE A 62 -7.58 -2.13 -1.62
CA ILE A 62 -7.08 -3.48 -1.31
C ILE A 62 -8.00 -4.25 -0.34
N VAL A 63 -8.76 -3.51 0.49
CA VAL A 63 -9.86 -4.05 1.29
C VAL A 63 -11.12 -3.29 0.95
N LYS A 64 -12.16 -3.99 0.55
CA LYS A 64 -13.48 -3.44 0.24
C LYS A 64 -14.55 -4.22 1.00
N ASP A 65 -15.43 -3.52 1.72
CA ASP A 65 -16.52 -4.11 2.50
C ASP A 65 -16.06 -5.20 3.48
N GLY A 66 -14.85 -5.04 4.03
CA GLY A 66 -14.22 -5.99 4.95
C GLY A 66 -13.47 -7.15 4.29
N GLU A 67 -13.52 -7.27 2.97
CA GLU A 67 -12.89 -8.36 2.22
C GLU A 67 -11.63 -7.91 1.49
N PHE A 68 -10.56 -8.69 1.62
CA PHE A 68 -9.31 -8.49 0.90
C PHE A 68 -9.49 -8.83 -0.58
N GLN A 69 -9.15 -7.91 -1.46
CA GLN A 69 -9.38 -8.02 -2.92
C GLN A 69 -8.24 -8.76 -3.60
N GLU A 70 -8.07 -10.05 -3.27
CA GLU A 70 -6.93 -10.85 -3.71
C GLU A 70 -6.86 -11.04 -5.23
N GLU A 71 -7.99 -11.33 -5.88
CA GLU A 71 -8.03 -11.53 -7.33
C GLU A 71 -7.67 -10.25 -8.09
N ALA A 72 -8.23 -9.12 -7.66
CA ALA A 72 -8.00 -7.84 -8.33
C ALA A 72 -6.55 -7.34 -8.15
N ILE A 73 -5.96 -7.49 -6.96
CA ILE A 73 -4.56 -7.12 -6.75
C ILE A 73 -3.62 -8.08 -7.49
N THR A 74 -3.96 -9.37 -7.56
CA THR A 74 -3.23 -10.36 -8.36
C THR A 74 -3.19 -9.95 -9.83
N GLU A 75 -4.33 -9.54 -10.39
CA GLU A 75 -4.39 -9.06 -11.77
C GLU A 75 -3.48 -7.85 -12.00
N ILE A 76 -3.51 -6.86 -11.11
CA ILE A 76 -2.63 -5.68 -11.20
C ILE A 76 -1.15 -6.09 -11.16
N MET A 77 -0.78 -7.04 -10.30
CA MET A 77 0.60 -7.45 -10.11
C MET A 77 1.12 -8.36 -11.22
N THR A 78 0.24 -9.06 -11.95
CA THR A 78 0.63 -10.04 -12.98
C THR A 78 0.41 -9.56 -14.41
N ASN A 79 -0.60 -8.72 -14.66
CA ASN A 79 -1.00 -8.27 -16.00
C ASN A 79 -0.31 -6.96 -16.41
N GLN A 80 1.00 -6.90 -16.29
CA GLN A 80 1.77 -5.77 -16.79
C GLN A 80 2.05 -6.00 -18.28
N THR A 81 1.12 -5.56 -19.13
CA THR A 81 1.26 -5.63 -20.59
C THR A 81 1.74 -4.28 -21.12
N GLY A 82 3.03 -4.15 -21.31
CA GLY A 82 3.63 -3.00 -22.00
C GLY A 82 3.91 -3.29 -23.48
N VAL A 83 4.20 -2.24 -24.24
CA VAL A 83 4.71 -2.35 -25.62
C VAL A 83 6.07 -3.08 -25.65
N ASN A 84 6.82 -2.99 -24.55
CA ASN A 84 8.11 -3.65 -24.40
C ASN A 84 7.92 -5.10 -23.95
N PRO A 85 8.34 -6.10 -24.74
CA PRO A 85 8.18 -7.52 -24.39
C PRO A 85 9.03 -7.98 -23.21
N LEU A 86 9.93 -7.13 -22.72
CA LEU A 86 10.73 -7.41 -21.52
C LEU A 86 9.96 -7.10 -20.23
N ILE A 87 8.88 -6.30 -20.31
CA ILE A 87 8.03 -5.99 -19.17
C ILE A 87 7.25 -7.25 -18.78
N ARG A 88 7.35 -7.63 -17.53
CA ARG A 88 6.66 -8.79 -16.94
C ARG A 88 5.99 -8.40 -15.64
N GLY A 89 4.93 -9.10 -15.30
CA GLY A 89 4.35 -9.06 -13.96
C GLY A 89 5.32 -9.56 -12.90
N THR A 90 4.92 -9.43 -11.65
CA THR A 90 5.74 -9.88 -10.51
C THR A 90 6.21 -11.32 -10.69
N ARG A 91 7.42 -11.59 -10.25
CA ARG A 91 8.04 -12.93 -10.23
C ARG A 91 7.82 -13.64 -8.91
N ASN A 92 7.25 -12.93 -7.92
CA ASN A 92 7.05 -13.44 -6.57
C ASN A 92 5.68 -13.02 -6.00
N LEU A 93 4.61 -13.41 -6.67
CA LEU A 93 3.24 -13.05 -6.31
C LEU A 93 2.86 -13.48 -4.88
N SER A 94 3.32 -14.66 -4.45
CA SER A 94 2.98 -15.18 -3.11
C SER A 94 3.48 -14.27 -1.99
N ASP A 95 4.70 -13.74 -2.13
CA ASP A 95 5.26 -12.81 -1.15
C ASP A 95 4.55 -11.46 -1.22
N ASN A 96 4.24 -10.96 -2.44
CA ASN A 96 3.46 -9.72 -2.57
C ASN A 96 2.12 -9.80 -1.85
N ILE A 97 1.37 -10.89 -2.02
CA ILE A 97 0.09 -11.09 -1.35
C ILE A 97 0.26 -11.17 0.17
N SER A 98 1.30 -11.88 0.64
CA SER A 98 1.63 -11.98 2.07
C SER A 98 1.99 -10.62 2.66
N ASP A 99 2.78 -9.83 1.96
CA ASP A 99 3.20 -8.48 2.37
C ASP A 99 2.01 -7.52 2.43
N PHE A 100 1.12 -7.52 1.43
CA PHE A 100 -0.11 -6.75 1.48
C PHE A 100 -1.01 -7.13 2.65
N LYS A 101 -1.18 -8.44 2.90
CA LYS A 101 -1.96 -8.92 4.06
C LYS A 101 -1.31 -8.48 5.39
N ALA A 102 0.01 -8.53 5.48
CA ALA A 102 0.75 -8.05 6.65
C ALA A 102 0.59 -6.53 6.86
N GLN A 103 0.65 -5.73 5.79
CA GLN A 103 0.41 -4.29 5.84
C GLN A 103 -1.01 -3.96 6.29
N VAL A 104 -2.02 -4.67 5.78
CA VAL A 104 -3.42 -4.53 6.21
C VAL A 104 -3.57 -4.89 7.69
N ALA A 105 -2.94 -5.98 8.14
CA ALA A 105 -2.97 -6.38 9.55
C ALA A 105 -2.29 -5.36 10.46
N ALA A 106 -1.15 -4.79 10.04
CA ALA A 106 -0.45 -3.73 10.75
C ALA A 106 -1.34 -2.48 10.88
N ASN A 107 -2.01 -2.06 9.81
CA ASN A 107 -2.92 -0.93 9.84
C ASN A 107 -4.13 -1.20 10.75
N ASN A 108 -4.71 -2.40 10.72
CA ASN A 108 -5.79 -2.78 11.63
C ASN A 108 -5.35 -2.66 13.10
N ARG A 109 -4.13 -3.09 13.42
CA ARG A 109 -3.58 -2.90 14.76
C ARG A 109 -3.40 -1.43 15.10
N GLY A 110 -2.92 -0.62 14.15
CA GLY A 110 -2.82 0.84 14.30
C GLY A 110 -4.16 1.51 14.58
N ILE A 111 -5.22 1.13 13.84
CA ILE A 111 -6.59 1.61 14.08
C ILE A 111 -7.05 1.29 15.50
N MET A 112 -6.81 0.07 15.98
CA MET A 112 -7.18 -0.33 17.35
C MET A 112 -6.45 0.52 18.39
N LEU A 113 -5.15 0.76 18.22
CA LEU A 113 -4.35 1.58 19.13
C LEU A 113 -4.80 3.04 19.15
N VAL A 114 -5.09 3.64 17.99
CA VAL A 114 -5.65 5.00 17.92
C VAL A 114 -7.00 5.08 18.64
N LYS A 115 -7.88 4.12 18.43
CA LYS A 115 -9.18 4.05 19.14
C LYS A 115 -9.02 3.88 20.65
N GLN A 116 -8.03 3.11 21.09
CA GLN A 116 -7.71 2.97 22.49
C GLN A 116 -7.26 4.30 23.10
N LEU A 117 -6.37 5.04 22.43
CA LEU A 117 -5.95 6.39 22.86
C LEU A 117 -7.13 7.37 22.95
N ILE A 118 -8.04 7.34 21.97
CA ILE A 118 -9.24 8.17 21.98
C ILE A 118 -10.15 7.81 23.17
N HIS A 119 -10.31 6.53 23.47
CA HIS A 119 -11.09 6.08 24.62
C HIS A 119 -10.47 6.52 25.95
N GLU A 120 -9.14 6.48 26.06
CA GLU A 120 -8.40 6.81 27.27
C GLU A 120 -8.32 8.33 27.53
N TYR A 121 -8.08 9.13 26.47
CA TYR A 121 -7.76 10.56 26.58
C TYR A 121 -8.80 11.49 25.94
N SER A 122 -9.82 11.01 25.29
CA SER A 122 -10.80 11.71 24.45
C SER A 122 -10.28 12.14 23.07
N LEU A 123 -11.19 12.21 22.09
CA LEU A 123 -10.86 12.62 20.72
C LEU A 123 -10.23 14.03 20.64
N PRO A 124 -10.78 15.08 21.30
CA PRO A 124 -10.20 16.41 21.23
C PRO A 124 -8.76 16.47 21.77
N TYR A 125 -8.47 15.70 22.82
CA TYR A 125 -7.10 15.64 23.36
C TYR A 125 -6.13 14.98 22.38
N VAL A 126 -6.50 13.82 21.81
CA VAL A 126 -5.66 13.11 20.84
C VAL A 126 -5.43 13.97 19.58
N GLN A 127 -6.46 14.66 19.07
CA GLN A 127 -6.33 15.57 17.93
C GLN A 127 -5.40 16.74 18.24
N ALA A 128 -5.49 17.33 19.43
CA ALA A 128 -4.59 18.40 19.84
C ALA A 128 -3.14 17.91 19.88
N GLN A 129 -2.87 16.73 20.45
CA GLN A 129 -1.52 16.17 20.49
C GLN A 129 -0.96 15.89 19.08
N MET A 130 -1.76 15.35 18.18
CA MET A 130 -1.36 15.10 16.77
C MET A 130 -1.02 16.39 16.01
N SER A 131 -1.55 17.53 16.40
CA SER A 131 -1.23 18.83 15.78
C SER A 131 0.11 19.43 16.23
N TYR A 132 0.73 18.88 17.26
CA TYR A 132 2.07 19.30 17.75
C TYR A 132 3.22 18.44 17.18
N ILE A 133 2.93 17.40 16.44
CA ILE A 133 3.90 16.51 15.76
C ILE A 133 4.14 17.01 14.33
#